data_8af1db8732ea76c0d265f26ee49b1085
#
_entry.id   8af1db8732ea76c0d265f26ee49b1085
#
_cell.length_a   1.000
_cell.length_b   1.000
_cell.length_c   1.000
_cell.angle_alpha   90.00
_cell.angle_beta   90.00
_cell.angle_gamma   90.00
#
_symmetry.space_group_name_H-M   'P 1'
#
loop_
_entity.id
_entity.type
_entity.pdbx_description
1 polymer ?
#
loop_
_entity_poly.entity_id
_entity_poly.type
_entity_poly.pdbx_seq_one_letter_code
_entity_poly.pdbx_strand_id
1 'polypeptide(L)' 'MDLNKKVRVRNRSNSMVVYRVPDMGVRREFAPGETKMIPAEELIALSQKTGGIEILRNDLFIEDIPTV' A
#
# COMPACT_ATOMS: atom_id res chain seq x y z
N MET A 1 -7.71 -2.94 16.26
CA MET A 1 -6.72 -2.61 15.22
C MET A 1 -6.60 -1.09 15.14
N ASP A 2 -5.40 -0.58 15.16
CA ASP A 2 -5.16 0.85 15.03
C ASP A 2 -5.03 1.19 13.54
N LEU A 3 -6.04 1.85 12.99
CA LEU A 3 -6.06 2.21 11.57
C LEU A 3 -5.09 3.33 11.23
N ASN A 4 -4.59 4.04 12.24
CA ASN A 4 -3.58 5.08 12.03
C ASN A 4 -2.17 4.53 12.03
N LYS A 5 -2.00 3.25 12.36
CA LYS A 5 -0.70 2.62 12.34
C LYS A 5 -0.17 2.60 10.92
N LYS A 6 1.10 2.94 10.76
CA LYS A 6 1.75 2.85 9.46
C LYS A 6 2.43 1.51 9.32
N VAL A 7 2.37 0.95 8.13
CA VAL A 7 3.05 -0.29 7.79
C VAL A 7 4.03 -0.05 6.67
N ARG A 8 5.05 -0.87 6.62
CA ARG A 8 6.06 -0.77 5.57
C ARG A 8 5.55 -1.48 4.32
N VAL A 9 5.55 -0.76 3.20
CA VAL A 9 5.09 -1.29 1.92
C VAL A 9 6.20 -1.13 0.90
N ARG A 10 6.55 -2.23 0.22
CA ARG A 10 7.59 -2.22 -0.80
C ARG A 10 7.02 -2.66 -2.13
N ASN A 11 7.44 -1.97 -3.20
CA ASN A 11 7.15 -2.40 -4.56
C ASN A 11 8.12 -3.54 -4.92
N ARG A 12 7.59 -4.75 -5.00
CA ARG A 12 8.38 -5.95 -5.34
C ARG A 12 8.34 -6.27 -6.82
N SER A 13 7.64 -5.46 -7.60
CA SER A 13 7.59 -5.66 -9.06
C SER A 13 8.77 -4.97 -9.74
N ASN A 14 8.95 -5.23 -11.03
CA ASN A 14 9.99 -4.61 -11.83
C ASN A 14 9.52 -3.33 -12.52
N SER A 15 8.31 -2.89 -12.20
CA SER A 15 7.69 -1.72 -12.82
C SER A 15 7.24 -0.74 -11.75
N MET A 16 7.06 0.52 -12.14
CA MET A 16 6.49 1.50 -11.24
C MET A 16 5.04 1.11 -10.91
N VAL A 17 4.70 1.19 -9.63
CA VAL A 17 3.33 0.97 -9.16
C VAL A 17 2.72 2.31 -8.80
N VAL A 18 1.55 2.61 -9.34
CA VAL A 18 0.81 3.82 -9.04
C VAL A 18 -0.60 3.43 -8.63
N TYR A 19 -1.06 3.99 -7.52
CA TYR A 19 -2.45 3.79 -7.14
C TYR A 19 -3.05 5.08 -6.59
N ARG A 20 -4.37 5.14 -6.59
CA ARG A 20 -5.12 6.26 -6.05
C ARG A 20 -6.20 5.74 -5.10
N VAL A 21 -6.41 6.51 -4.04
CA VAL A 21 -7.54 6.30 -3.14
C VAL A 21 -8.31 7.62 -3.09
N PRO A 22 -9.25 7.83 -4.03
CA PRO A 22 -9.93 9.13 -4.17
C PRO A 22 -10.68 9.57 -2.92
N ASP A 23 -11.27 8.63 -2.19
CA ASP A 23 -12.01 8.94 -0.97
C ASP A 23 -11.12 9.55 0.11
N MET A 24 -9.83 9.31 0.04
CA MET A 24 -8.85 9.86 0.97
C MET A 24 -8.02 10.99 0.36
N GLY A 25 -8.25 11.30 -0.91
CA GLY A 25 -7.45 12.28 -1.63
C GLY A 25 -5.99 11.89 -1.79
N VAL A 26 -5.71 10.60 -1.89
CA VAL A 26 -4.34 10.07 -1.89
C VAL A 26 -3.98 9.50 -3.25
N ARG A 27 -2.74 9.78 -3.67
CA ARG A 27 -2.09 9.16 -4.82
C ARG A 27 -0.68 8.78 -4.42
N ARG A 28 -0.29 7.53 -4.69
CA ARG A 28 1.05 7.03 -4.35
C ARG A 28 1.74 6.49 -5.59
N GLU A 29 3.06 6.69 -5.64
CA GLU A 29 3.92 6.12 -6.67
C GLU A 29 5.06 5.40 -5.99
N PHE A 30 5.34 4.17 -6.43
CA PHE A 30 6.46 3.38 -5.94
C PHE A 30 7.33 3.00 -7.13
N ALA A 31 8.58 3.44 -7.13
CA ALA A 31 9.56 2.92 -8.08
C ALA A 31 9.86 1.45 -7.76
N PRO A 32 10.38 0.67 -8.72
CA PRO A 32 10.75 -0.72 -8.43
C PRO A 32 11.69 -0.80 -7.22
N GLY A 33 11.31 -1.62 -6.25
CA GLY A 33 12.09 -1.80 -5.02
C GLY A 33 11.92 -0.72 -3.97
N GLU A 34 11.16 0.31 -4.27
CA GLU A 34 10.96 1.41 -3.33
C GLU A 34 10.08 0.99 -2.15
N THR A 35 10.43 1.48 -0.96
CA THR A 35 9.69 1.21 0.28
C THR A 35 9.16 2.52 0.84
N LYS A 36 7.90 2.51 1.26
CA LYS A 36 7.26 3.65 1.92
C LYS A 36 6.48 3.19 3.13
N MET A 37 6.32 4.09 4.11
CA MET A 37 5.45 3.85 5.26
C MET A 37 4.06 4.37 4.91
N ILE A 38 3.07 3.49 4.92
CA ILE A 38 1.71 3.77 4.48
C ILE A 38 0.74 3.52 5.64
N PRO A 39 -0.21 4.44 5.90
CA PRO A 39 -1.23 4.18 6.92
C PRO A 39 -2.05 2.94 6.58
N ALA A 40 -2.32 2.11 7.60
CA ALA A 40 -3.08 0.88 7.38
C ALA A 40 -4.46 1.15 6.79
N GLU A 41 -5.12 2.23 7.20
CA GLU A 41 -6.44 2.58 6.66
C GLU A 41 -6.42 2.83 5.16
N GLU A 42 -5.31 3.36 4.64
CA GLU A 42 -5.15 3.59 3.20
C GLU A 42 -5.12 2.26 2.44
N LEU A 43 -4.42 1.28 2.99
CA LEU A 43 -4.34 -0.04 2.37
C LEU A 43 -5.68 -0.77 2.40
N ILE A 44 -6.43 -0.61 3.48
CA ILE A 44 -7.77 -1.17 3.57
C ILE A 44 -8.68 -0.55 2.51
N ALA A 45 -8.65 0.78 2.38
CA ALA A 45 -9.43 1.48 1.37
C ALA A 45 -9.03 1.04 -0.05
N LEU A 46 -7.72 0.88 -0.30
CA LEU A 46 -7.24 0.41 -1.58
C LEU A 46 -7.76 -1.01 -1.89
N SER A 47 -7.78 -1.89 -0.91
CA SER A 47 -8.24 -3.27 -1.09
C SER A 47 -9.72 -3.35 -1.49
N GLN A 48 -10.49 -2.32 -1.17
CA GLN A 48 -11.91 -2.26 -1.49
C GLN A 48 -12.19 -1.70 -2.88
N LYS A 49 -11.18 -1.19 -3.56
CA LYS A 49 -11.31 -0.69 -4.93
C LYS A 49 -11.20 -1.83 -5.94
N THR A 50 -11.88 -1.67 -7.06
CA THR A 50 -11.71 -2.58 -8.20
C THR A 50 -10.24 -2.58 -8.63
N GLY A 51 -9.63 -3.75 -8.67
CA GLY A 51 -8.23 -3.89 -9.03
C GLY A 51 -7.23 -3.60 -7.93
N GLY A 52 -7.67 -2.99 -6.82
CA GLY A 52 -6.77 -2.64 -5.73
C GLY A 52 -6.19 -3.85 -5.02
N ILE A 53 -6.99 -4.87 -4.82
CA ILE A 53 -6.52 -6.08 -4.14
C ILE A 53 -5.43 -6.79 -4.94
N GLU A 54 -5.49 -6.71 -6.26
CA GLU A 54 -4.47 -7.33 -7.13
C GLU A 54 -3.14 -6.60 -7.01
N ILE A 55 -3.18 -5.28 -6.91
CA ILE A 55 -1.96 -4.49 -6.67
C ILE A 55 -1.32 -4.91 -5.35
N LEU A 56 -2.14 -5.04 -4.30
CA LEU A 56 -1.65 -5.41 -2.98
C LEU A 56 -1.07 -6.82 -2.94
N ARG A 57 -1.64 -7.74 -3.70
CA ARG A 57 -1.20 -9.14 -3.70
C ARG A 57 -0.01 -9.39 -4.60
N ASN A 58 0.03 -8.73 -5.77
CA ASN A 58 0.98 -9.08 -6.81
C ASN A 58 2.17 -8.13 -6.87
N ASP A 59 1.93 -6.84 -6.68
CA ASP A 59 2.95 -5.82 -6.92
C ASP A 59 3.57 -5.27 -5.66
N LEU A 60 2.83 -5.26 -4.56
CA LEU A 60 3.30 -4.70 -3.30
C LEU A 60 3.50 -5.79 -2.26
N PHE A 61 4.52 -5.61 -1.45
CA PHE A 61 4.78 -6.46 -0.30
C PHE A 61 4.57 -5.65 0.97
N ILE A 62 3.67 -6.11 1.82
CA ILE A 62 3.33 -5.42 3.06
C ILE A 62 4.04 -6.12 4.21
N GLU A 63 4.92 -5.39 4.88
CA GLU A 63 5.55 -5.86 6.10
C GLU A 63 4.79 -5.29 7.29
N ASP A 64 4.15 -6.17 8.05
CA ASP A 64 3.57 -5.79 9.31
C ASP A 64 4.69 -5.83 10.35
N ILE A 65 5.09 -4.65 10.82
CA ILE A 65 6.12 -4.57 11.83
C ILE A 65 5.46 -4.88 13.17
N PRO A 66 5.83 -6.00 13.82
CA PRO A 66 5.21 -6.32 15.11
C PRO A 66 5.53 -5.23 16.11
N THR A 67 4.48 -4.70 16.70
CA THR A 67 4.65 -3.83 17.86
C THR A 67 4.86 -4.71 19.07
N VAL A 68 6.00 -4.58 19.63
CA VAL A 68 6.33 -5.30 20.86
C VAL A 68 5.87 -4.46 22.04
#